data_91ed8ea00390c9d5ac7ab2a160d47278
#
_entry.id   91ed8ea00390c9d5ac7ab2a160d47278
#
_cell.length_a   1.000
_cell.length_b   1.000
_cell.length_c   1.000
_cell.angle_alpha   90.00
_cell.angle_beta   90.00
_cell.angle_gamma   90.00
#
_symmetry.space_group_name_H-M   'P 1'
#
loop_
_entity.id
_entity.type
_entity.pdbx_description
1 polymer ?
#
loop_
_entity_poly.entity_id
_entity_poly.type
_entity_poly.pdbx_seq_one_letter_code
_entity_poly.pdbx_strand_id
1 'polypeptide(L)'
;MTTVKDRALAVGNRVGVKVIPRLPDAAKRLLSGGKSVSIDGNVLDPSIQMLLAAQRATGVDGLVIGDDQRASRANFGALGKTLDQPDVRVADIRPVSIPGPAGTIPARHYRPVAGDAPAPLLVFFHGGGWVLGDLDSYDS
;
A
#
# COMPACT_ATOMS: atom_id res chain seq x y z
N MET A 1 -2.04 19.71 -10.93
CA MET A 1 -2.08 20.67 -9.79
C MET A 1 -2.67 19.93 -8.61
N THR A 2 -1.89 19.70 -7.56
CA THR A 2 -2.35 19.02 -6.34
C THR A 2 -3.24 20.00 -5.56
N THR A 3 -4.47 19.63 -5.30
CA THR A 3 -5.43 20.49 -4.59
C THR A 3 -5.08 20.57 -3.10
N VAL A 4 -5.61 21.60 -2.39
CA VAL A 4 -5.45 21.74 -0.94
C VAL A 4 -6.04 20.51 -0.22
N LYS A 5 -7.12 19.92 -0.76
CA LYS A 5 -7.72 18.67 -0.27
C LYS A 5 -6.77 17.50 -0.38
N ASP A 6 -6.05 17.35 -1.50
CA ASP A 6 -5.09 16.26 -1.70
C ASP A 6 -3.93 16.33 -0.72
N ARG A 7 -3.45 17.55 -0.42
CA ARG A 7 -2.41 17.79 0.59
C ARG A 7 -2.88 17.48 2.00
N ALA A 8 -4.10 17.87 2.35
CA ALA A 8 -4.67 17.61 3.67
C ALA A 8 -4.89 16.09 3.89
N LEU A 9 -5.36 15.37 2.87
CA LEU A 9 -5.50 13.91 2.88
C LEU A 9 -4.14 13.21 3.02
N ALA A 10 -3.13 13.63 2.28
CA ALA A 10 -1.79 13.06 2.36
C ALA A 10 -1.15 13.28 3.75
N VAL A 11 -1.32 14.47 4.34
CA VAL A 11 -0.84 14.75 5.70
C VAL A 11 -1.62 13.93 6.74
N GLY A 12 -2.95 13.85 6.60
CA GLY A 12 -3.81 13.03 7.47
C GLY A 12 -3.43 11.55 7.44
N ASN A 13 -3.16 10.99 6.26
CA ASN A 13 -2.71 9.61 6.12
C ASN A 13 -1.33 9.37 6.75
N ARG A 14 -0.35 10.24 6.51
CA ARG A 14 0.99 10.13 7.10
C ARG A 14 0.98 10.20 8.64
N VAL A 15 0.18 11.09 9.19
CA VAL A 15 0.01 11.21 10.65
C VAL A 15 -0.75 10.00 11.18
N GLY A 16 -1.81 9.57 10.50
CA GLY A 16 -2.61 8.40 10.87
C GLY A 16 -1.78 7.14 10.97
N VAL A 17 -0.98 6.83 9.95
CA VAL A 17 -0.11 5.64 9.92
C VAL A 17 0.89 5.61 11.09
N LYS A 18 1.38 6.76 11.54
CA LYS A 18 2.33 6.85 12.67
C LYS A 18 1.64 6.86 14.04
N VAL A 19 0.47 7.43 14.15
CA VAL A 19 -0.24 7.65 15.43
C VAL A 19 -1.16 6.47 15.76
N ILE A 20 -1.91 5.97 14.79
CA ILE A 20 -2.87 4.87 15.00
C ILE A 20 -2.24 3.65 15.72
N PRO A 21 -1.07 3.12 15.29
CA PRO A 21 -0.49 1.96 15.98
C PRO A 21 -0.14 2.20 17.45
N ARG A 22 0.09 3.45 17.83
CA ARG A 22 0.47 3.84 19.20
C ARG A 22 -0.70 4.05 20.14
N LEU A 23 -1.92 4.15 19.61
CA LEU A 23 -3.12 4.31 20.45
C LEU A 23 -3.47 2.99 21.14
N PRO A 24 -3.98 3.01 22.38
CA PRO A 24 -4.56 1.83 23.02
C PRO A 24 -5.75 1.29 22.19
N ASP A 25 -5.93 -0.03 22.18
CA ASP A 25 -7.00 -0.68 21.39
C ASP A 25 -8.40 -0.21 21.79
N ALA A 26 -8.62 0.08 23.06
CA ALA A 26 -9.88 0.65 23.54
C ALA A 26 -10.19 2.01 22.89
N ALA A 27 -9.18 2.87 22.74
CA ALA A 27 -9.33 4.17 22.07
C ALA A 27 -9.57 3.99 20.56
N LYS A 28 -8.85 3.08 19.91
CA LYS A 28 -9.06 2.75 18.50
C LYS A 28 -10.48 2.29 18.24
N ARG A 29 -10.98 1.35 19.06
CA ARG A 29 -12.36 0.84 18.96
C ARG A 29 -13.40 1.95 19.17
N LEU A 30 -13.22 2.79 20.17
CA LEU A 30 -14.13 3.90 20.42
C LEU A 30 -14.20 4.86 19.20
N LEU A 31 -13.05 5.24 18.66
CA LEU A 31 -12.94 6.15 17.51
C LEU A 31 -13.44 5.53 16.20
N SER A 32 -13.46 4.21 16.09
CA SER A 32 -13.98 3.49 14.91
C SER A 32 -15.44 3.04 15.04
N GLY A 33 -16.18 3.61 16.00
CA GLY A 33 -17.63 3.35 16.18
C GLY A 33 -17.99 2.40 17.33
N GLY A 34 -17.04 2.08 18.22
CA GLY A 34 -17.26 1.36 19.47
C GLY A 34 -17.51 -0.15 19.34
N LYS A 35 -17.63 -0.68 18.13
CA LYS A 35 -17.91 -2.10 17.87
C LYS A 35 -16.69 -2.78 17.24
N SER A 36 -16.42 -4.02 17.64
CA SER A 36 -15.48 -4.88 16.93
C SER A 36 -16.13 -5.50 15.70
N VAL A 37 -15.44 -5.51 14.58
CA VAL A 37 -15.85 -6.24 13.38
C VAL A 37 -15.32 -7.66 13.50
N SER A 38 -16.24 -8.65 13.42
CA SER A 38 -15.87 -10.06 13.44
C SER A 38 -16.54 -10.78 12.27
N ILE A 39 -15.80 -11.61 11.55
CA ILE A 39 -16.28 -12.45 10.45
C ILE A 39 -15.73 -13.85 10.68
N ASP A 40 -16.60 -14.84 10.71
CA ASP A 40 -16.25 -16.26 10.91
C ASP A 40 -15.34 -16.51 12.12
N GLY A 41 -15.59 -15.81 13.23
CA GLY A 41 -14.81 -15.90 14.46
C GLY A 41 -13.49 -15.12 14.45
N ASN A 42 -13.09 -14.55 13.32
CA ASN A 42 -11.89 -13.71 13.20
C ASN A 42 -12.23 -12.26 13.50
N VAL A 43 -11.55 -11.66 14.46
CA VAL A 43 -11.73 -10.27 14.85
C VAL A 43 -10.77 -9.37 14.09
N LEU A 44 -11.30 -8.35 13.41
CA LEU A 44 -10.48 -7.37 12.71
C LEU A 44 -9.61 -6.57 13.70
N ASP A 45 -8.32 -6.44 13.38
CA ASP A 45 -7.39 -5.61 14.17
C ASP A 45 -7.93 -4.18 14.32
N PRO A 46 -7.93 -3.62 15.56
CA PRO A 46 -8.47 -2.28 15.81
C PRO A 46 -7.80 -1.16 15.00
N SER A 47 -6.51 -1.29 14.67
CA SER A 47 -5.79 -0.31 13.83
C SER A 47 -6.30 -0.34 12.39
N ILE A 48 -6.52 -1.53 11.85
CA ILE A 48 -7.08 -1.72 10.50
C ILE A 48 -8.54 -1.22 10.47
N GLN A 49 -9.32 -1.54 11.51
CA GLN A 49 -10.69 -1.06 11.60
C GLN A 49 -10.76 0.47 11.61
N MET A 50 -9.88 1.13 12.36
CA MET A 50 -9.77 2.58 12.42
C MET A 50 -9.32 3.18 11.08
N LEU A 51 -8.36 2.55 10.39
CA LEU A 51 -7.92 2.95 9.06
C LEU A 51 -9.07 2.90 8.04
N LEU A 52 -9.82 1.80 8.02
CA LEU A 52 -10.98 1.64 7.14
C LEU A 52 -12.09 2.64 7.46
N ALA A 53 -12.33 2.94 8.74
CA ALA A 53 -13.28 3.97 9.15
C ALA A 53 -12.86 5.36 8.66
N ALA A 54 -11.59 5.70 8.76
CA ALA A 54 -11.06 6.95 8.24
C ALA A 54 -11.17 7.06 6.72
N GLN A 55 -10.91 5.98 5.97
CA GLN A 55 -11.12 5.96 4.52
C GLN A 55 -12.58 6.20 4.14
N ARG A 56 -13.52 5.51 4.79
CA ARG A 56 -14.97 5.72 4.55
C ARG A 56 -15.41 7.15 4.83
N ALA A 57 -14.88 7.77 5.87
CA ALA A 57 -15.17 9.17 6.20
C ALA A 57 -14.72 10.16 5.11
N THR A 58 -13.75 9.78 4.26
CA THR A 58 -13.31 10.57 3.09
C THR A 58 -14.11 10.26 1.81
N GLY A 59 -15.13 9.39 1.89
CA GLY A 59 -15.92 8.95 0.74
C GLY A 59 -15.25 7.88 -0.11
N VAL A 60 -14.16 7.30 0.36
CA VAL A 60 -13.46 6.17 -0.28
C VAL A 60 -13.91 4.86 0.37
N ASP A 61 -14.76 4.12 -0.30
CA ASP A 61 -15.26 2.83 0.19
C ASP A 61 -14.46 1.69 -0.44
N GLY A 62 -13.25 1.47 0.08
CA GLY A 62 -12.35 0.42 -0.35
C GLY A 62 -11.24 0.86 -1.32
N LEU A 63 -10.53 -0.12 -1.86
CA LEU A 63 -9.40 0.10 -2.78
C LEU A 63 -9.84 0.16 -4.24
N VAL A 64 -11.02 -0.38 -4.54
CA VAL A 64 -11.60 -0.42 -5.88
C VAL A 64 -12.66 0.67 -6.01
N ILE A 65 -12.57 1.45 -7.07
CA ILE A 65 -13.49 2.57 -7.37
C ILE A 65 -14.46 2.12 -8.46
N GLY A 66 -15.68 1.71 -8.05
CA GLY A 66 -16.70 1.22 -8.96
C GLY A 66 -16.15 0.16 -9.92
N ASP A 67 -16.50 0.25 -11.21
CA ASP A 67 -16.02 -0.66 -12.26
C ASP A 67 -14.81 -0.11 -13.03
N ASP A 68 -14.27 1.05 -12.65
CA ASP A 68 -13.11 1.66 -13.31
C ASP A 68 -11.80 1.12 -12.72
N GLN A 69 -11.24 0.12 -13.39
CA GLN A 69 -9.96 -0.48 -13.01
C GLN A 69 -8.79 0.49 -13.11
N ARG A 70 -8.82 1.42 -14.08
CA ARG A 70 -7.74 2.41 -14.26
C ARG A 70 -7.74 3.41 -13.11
N ALA A 71 -8.90 3.93 -12.73
CA ALA A 71 -9.04 4.81 -11.58
C ALA A 71 -8.64 4.11 -10.28
N SER A 72 -9.04 2.85 -10.11
CA SER A 72 -8.68 2.01 -8.96
C SER A 72 -7.17 1.82 -8.83
N ARG A 73 -6.47 1.51 -9.93
CA ARG A 73 -5.00 1.40 -9.96
C ARG A 73 -4.31 2.73 -9.63
N ALA A 74 -4.77 3.83 -10.21
CA ALA A 74 -4.22 5.15 -9.94
C ALA A 74 -4.40 5.56 -8.47
N ASN A 75 -5.56 5.27 -7.89
CA ASN A 75 -5.83 5.51 -6.47
C ASN A 75 -4.94 4.65 -5.56
N PHE A 76 -4.79 3.37 -5.88
CA PHE A 76 -3.92 2.47 -5.13
C PHE A 76 -2.45 2.90 -5.17
N GLY A 77 -1.94 3.28 -6.36
CA GLY A 77 -0.59 3.82 -6.50
C GLY A 77 -0.37 5.14 -5.74
N ALA A 78 -1.39 6.01 -5.70
CA ALA A 78 -1.34 7.23 -4.91
C ALA A 78 -1.31 6.94 -3.40
N LEU A 79 -2.07 5.94 -2.94
CA LEU A 79 -2.06 5.49 -1.55
C LEU A 79 -0.69 4.91 -1.16
N GLY A 80 -0.08 4.07 -1.99
CA GLY A 80 1.25 3.52 -1.78
C GLY A 80 2.28 4.61 -1.49
N LYS A 81 2.32 5.66 -2.30
CA LYS A 81 3.22 6.82 -2.11
C LYS A 81 3.02 7.57 -0.78
N THR A 82 1.86 7.46 -0.15
CA THR A 82 1.62 8.07 1.17
C THR A 82 2.17 7.23 2.33
N LEU A 83 2.42 5.95 2.08
CA LEU A 83 2.93 4.98 3.05
C LEU A 83 4.45 4.82 2.98
N ASP A 84 5.12 5.67 2.19
CA ASP A 84 6.56 5.63 1.95
C ASP A 84 7.36 5.32 3.22
N GLN A 85 8.14 4.25 3.13
CA GLN A 85 9.16 3.89 4.10
C GLN A 85 10.47 4.64 3.76
N PRO A 86 11.41 4.76 4.71
CA PRO A 86 12.73 5.28 4.42
C PRO A 86 13.40 4.46 3.31
N ASP A 87 13.99 5.14 2.33
CA ASP A 87 14.70 4.50 1.23
C ASP A 87 15.74 3.49 1.75
N VAL A 88 15.60 2.25 1.36
CA VAL A 88 16.65 1.25 1.54
C VAL A 88 17.66 1.43 0.41
N ARG A 89 18.92 1.73 0.77
CA ARG A 89 19.97 1.91 -0.23
C ARG A 89 20.28 0.61 -0.93
N VAL A 90 20.15 0.61 -2.25
CA VAL A 90 20.57 -0.48 -3.14
C VAL A 90 21.67 0.02 -4.07
N ALA A 91 22.54 -0.87 -4.56
CA ALA A 91 23.64 -0.49 -5.45
C ALA A 91 23.15 -0.10 -6.83
N ASP A 92 22.09 -0.77 -7.30
CA ASP A 92 21.59 -0.58 -8.65
C ASP A 92 20.14 -1.07 -8.76
N ILE A 93 19.36 -0.39 -9.60
CA ILE A 93 17.98 -0.73 -9.95
C ILE A 93 17.88 -0.78 -11.47
N ARG A 94 17.50 -1.91 -12.03
CA ARG A 94 17.38 -2.11 -13.48
C ARG A 94 15.99 -2.56 -13.89
N PRO A 95 15.39 -1.94 -14.90
CA PRO A 95 14.23 -2.51 -15.56
C PRO A 95 14.65 -3.80 -16.29
N VAL A 96 13.82 -4.82 -16.17
CA VAL A 96 14.00 -6.13 -16.82
C VAL A 96 12.73 -6.47 -17.58
N SER A 97 12.90 -7.04 -18.76
CA SER A 97 11.81 -7.55 -19.59
C SER A 97 11.87 -9.07 -19.61
N ILE A 98 10.84 -9.71 -19.08
CA ILE A 98 10.76 -11.17 -19.01
C ILE A 98 9.79 -11.66 -20.08
N PRO A 99 10.17 -12.63 -20.94
CA PRO A 99 9.24 -13.24 -21.88
C PRO A 99 8.09 -13.94 -21.13
N GLY A 100 6.86 -13.64 -21.49
CA GLY A 100 5.66 -14.27 -20.93
C GLY A 100 4.74 -14.82 -22.02
N PRO A 101 3.75 -15.65 -21.66
CA PRO A 101 2.87 -16.32 -22.61
C PRO A 101 1.98 -15.36 -23.40
N ALA A 102 1.64 -14.20 -22.84
CA ALA A 102 0.81 -13.17 -23.47
C ALA A 102 1.60 -11.91 -23.87
N GLY A 103 2.93 -11.98 -23.86
CA GLY A 103 3.81 -10.85 -24.16
C GLY A 103 4.85 -10.61 -23.07
N THR A 104 5.53 -9.49 -23.14
CA THR A 104 6.60 -9.13 -22.23
C THR A 104 6.04 -8.73 -20.86
N ILE A 105 6.60 -9.29 -19.81
CA ILE A 105 6.29 -8.94 -18.40
C ILE A 105 7.37 -7.97 -17.93
N PRO A 106 7.01 -6.72 -17.57
CA PRO A 106 7.96 -5.79 -16.98
C PRO A 106 8.31 -6.23 -15.56
N ALA A 107 9.59 -6.18 -15.22
CA ALA A 107 10.11 -6.47 -13.89
C ALA A 107 11.16 -5.45 -13.51
N ARG A 108 11.53 -5.41 -12.23
CA ARG A 108 12.57 -4.54 -11.70
C ARG A 108 13.55 -5.38 -10.88
N HIS A 109 14.82 -5.30 -11.19
CA HIS A 109 15.90 -5.99 -10.49
C HIS A 109 16.60 -5.01 -9.55
N TYR A 110 16.67 -5.35 -8.28
CA TYR A 110 17.38 -4.60 -7.25
C TYR A 110 18.64 -5.35 -6.87
N ARG A 111 19.77 -4.67 -6.89
CA ARG A 111 21.05 -5.23 -6.50
C ARG A 111 21.48 -4.66 -5.14
N PRO A 112 21.81 -5.49 -4.14
CA PRO A 112 22.26 -5.01 -2.84
C PRO A 112 23.61 -4.28 -2.94
N VAL A 113 23.92 -3.44 -1.94
CA VAL A 113 25.14 -2.59 -1.93
C VAL A 113 26.42 -3.38 -1.76
N ALA A 114 26.38 -4.61 -1.25
CA ALA A 114 27.58 -5.34 -0.83
C ALA A 114 27.97 -6.49 -1.76
N GLY A 115 29.19 -6.43 -2.28
CA GLY A 115 30.03 -7.56 -2.67
C GLY A 115 29.80 -8.13 -4.08
N ASP A 116 30.87 -8.67 -4.63
CA ASP A 116 30.86 -9.42 -5.90
C ASP A 116 30.58 -10.92 -5.69
N ALA A 117 30.28 -11.33 -4.46
CA ALA A 117 29.95 -12.72 -4.15
C ALA A 117 28.57 -13.09 -4.70
N PRO A 118 28.37 -14.35 -5.12
CA PRO A 118 27.06 -14.85 -5.48
C PRO A 118 26.09 -14.66 -4.32
N ALA A 119 24.93 -14.03 -4.59
CA ALA A 119 23.87 -13.81 -3.62
C ALA A 119 22.62 -14.60 -4.02
N PRO A 120 21.79 -15.00 -3.05
CA PRO A 120 20.53 -15.63 -3.35
C PRO A 120 19.60 -14.68 -4.11
N LEU A 121 18.83 -15.20 -5.06
CA LEU A 121 17.82 -14.45 -5.80
C LEU A 121 16.48 -14.59 -5.08
N LEU A 122 15.90 -13.45 -4.69
CA LEU A 122 14.51 -13.35 -4.22
C LEU A 122 13.64 -12.88 -5.39
N VAL A 123 12.62 -13.66 -5.74
CA VAL A 123 11.62 -13.26 -6.72
C VAL A 123 10.34 -12.89 -5.99
N PHE A 124 9.89 -11.64 -6.16
CA PHE A 124 8.70 -11.12 -5.53
C PHE A 124 7.61 -10.82 -6.57
N PHE A 125 6.41 -11.31 -6.31
CA PHE A 125 5.22 -10.99 -7.07
C PHE A 125 4.31 -10.11 -6.20
N HIS A 126 4.00 -8.92 -6.67
CA HIS A 126 3.15 -8.01 -5.92
C HIS A 126 1.72 -8.54 -5.79
N GLY A 127 1.06 -8.17 -4.70
CA GLY A 127 -0.36 -8.43 -4.46
C GLY A 127 -1.28 -7.54 -5.29
N GLY A 128 -2.61 -7.61 -5.01
CA GLY A 128 -3.59 -6.71 -5.61
C GLY A 128 -4.74 -7.42 -6.31
N GLY A 129 -4.95 -8.72 -6.06
CA GLY A 129 -6.08 -9.51 -6.58
C GLY A 129 -6.15 -9.52 -8.10
N TRP A 130 -5.02 -9.49 -8.79
CA TRP A 130 -4.86 -9.39 -10.26
C TRP A 130 -5.46 -8.12 -10.89
N VAL A 131 -5.99 -7.21 -10.09
CA VAL A 131 -6.63 -5.97 -10.54
C VAL A 131 -5.79 -4.74 -10.21
N LEU A 132 -5.23 -4.70 -9.01
CA LEU A 132 -4.49 -3.56 -8.47
C LEU A 132 -2.98 -3.83 -8.40
N GLY A 133 -2.22 -2.75 -8.29
CA GLY A 133 -0.78 -2.80 -8.13
C GLY A 133 -0.02 -2.75 -9.45
N ASP A 134 1.21 -2.32 -9.34
CA ASP A 134 2.23 -2.27 -10.37
C ASP A 134 3.61 -2.22 -9.70
N LEU A 135 4.67 -2.12 -10.49
CA LEU A 135 6.04 -2.03 -9.97
C LEU A 135 6.24 -0.82 -9.06
N ASP A 136 5.61 0.32 -9.38
CA ASP A 136 5.81 1.57 -8.65
C ASP A 136 5.03 1.62 -7.33
N SER A 137 3.88 0.93 -7.25
CA SER A 137 3.07 0.86 -6.03
C SER A 137 3.71 0.01 -4.92
N TYR A 138 4.68 -0.82 -5.27
CA TYR A 138 5.37 -1.75 -4.37
C TYR A 138 6.88 -1.49 -4.29
N ASP A 139 7.33 -0.32 -4.76
CA ASP A 139 8.73 0.08 -4.85
C ASP A 139 9.18 0.91 -3.63
N SER A 140 8.78 0.54 -2.43
CA SER A 140 9.14 1.25 -1.19
C SER A 140 9.82 0.35 -0.17
#